data_320dc19c5fcf356c2e22a724bbdfbd12
#
_entry.id   320dc19c5fcf356c2e22a724bbdfbd12
#
_cell.length_a   1.000
_cell.length_b   1.000
_cell.length_c   1.000
_cell.angle_alpha   90.00
_cell.angle_beta   90.00
_cell.angle_gamma   90.00
#
_symmetry.space_group_name_H-M   'P 1'
#
loop_
_entity.id
_entity.type
_entity.pdbx_description
1 polymer ?
#
loop_
_entity_poly.entity_id
_entity_poly.type
_entity_poly.pdbx_seq_one_letter_code
_entity_poly.pdbx_strand_id
1 'polypeptide(L)'
;MMLRLVLAGALGGLIGAEREYRGKVAGTRTHLLVALGSALMLLVSQHGFGGQGDPGRVAAQIVSGIGFIGAGAIMVDRKSIHGLTTAAGIWVAAGIGMAAAAGLYALAVATTLLALVGLEVFGIILFGDRRRNQGRCEQEERSNS
;
A
#
# COMPACT_ATOMS: atom_id res chain seq x y z
N MET A 1 -18.55 0.14 15.14
CA MET A 1 -17.87 -0.83 14.28
C MET A 1 -17.91 -0.45 12.79
N MET A 2 -19.10 -0.18 12.22
CA MET A 2 -19.22 0.20 10.79
C MET A 2 -18.34 1.38 10.39
N LEU A 3 -18.27 2.44 11.20
CA LEU A 3 -17.40 3.60 10.93
C LEU A 3 -15.92 3.21 10.77
N ARG A 4 -15.43 2.26 11.59
CA ARG A 4 -14.04 1.78 11.53
C ARG A 4 -13.76 1.06 10.21
N LEU A 5 -14.72 0.25 9.73
CA LEU A 5 -14.61 -0.44 8.43
C LEU A 5 -14.63 0.55 7.26
N VAL A 6 -15.56 1.51 7.29
CA VAL A 6 -15.65 2.55 6.25
C VAL A 6 -14.37 3.37 6.20
N LEU A 7 -13.84 3.76 7.37
CA LEU A 7 -12.58 4.52 7.44
C LEU A 7 -11.41 3.70 6.92
N ALA A 8 -11.30 2.43 7.31
CA ALA A 8 -10.25 1.53 6.82
C ALA A 8 -10.28 1.41 5.28
N GLY A 9 -11.47 1.16 4.72
CA GLY A 9 -11.66 1.06 3.28
C GLY A 9 -11.35 2.37 2.56
N ALA A 10 -11.81 3.50 3.08
CA ALA A 10 -11.55 4.82 2.50
C ALA A 10 -10.05 5.16 2.47
N LEU A 11 -9.35 4.98 3.60
CA LEU A 11 -7.92 5.26 3.69
C LEU A 11 -7.08 4.34 2.81
N GLY A 12 -7.38 3.03 2.80
CA GLY A 12 -6.74 2.09 1.88
C GLY A 12 -7.04 2.41 0.42
N GLY A 13 -8.29 2.78 0.12
CA GLY A 13 -8.72 3.20 -1.22
C GLY A 13 -7.99 4.44 -1.73
N LEU A 14 -7.71 5.42 -0.86
CA LEU A 14 -6.94 6.63 -1.21
C LEU A 14 -5.52 6.29 -1.68
N ILE A 15 -4.81 5.41 -0.95
CA ILE A 15 -3.49 4.95 -1.40
C ILE A 15 -3.61 4.22 -2.72
N GLY A 16 -4.61 3.34 -2.85
CA GLY A 16 -4.84 2.58 -4.07
C GLY A 16 -5.18 3.46 -5.27
N ALA A 17 -5.92 4.56 -5.09
CA ALA A 17 -6.26 5.50 -6.14
C ALA A 17 -5.01 6.22 -6.69
N GLU A 18 -4.08 6.62 -5.82
CA GLU A 18 -2.78 7.15 -6.23
C GLU A 18 -1.99 6.10 -7.03
N ARG A 19 -1.99 4.84 -6.57
CA ARG A 19 -1.32 3.73 -7.28
C ARG A 19 -1.92 3.46 -8.65
N GLU A 20 -3.24 3.47 -8.75
CA GLU A 20 -3.97 3.28 -10.01
C GLU A 20 -3.71 4.43 -10.98
N TYR A 21 -3.75 5.68 -10.49
CA TYR A 21 -3.41 6.86 -11.28
C TYR A 21 -1.98 6.80 -11.86
N ARG A 22 -1.04 6.20 -11.10
CA ARG A 22 0.35 5.98 -11.54
C ARG A 22 0.54 4.71 -12.39
N GLY A 23 -0.53 4.03 -12.78
CA GLY A 23 -0.47 2.80 -13.60
C GLY A 23 0.23 1.63 -12.92
N LYS A 24 0.16 1.52 -11.58
CA LYS A 24 0.74 0.41 -10.83
C LYS A 24 -0.19 -0.81 -10.83
N VAL A 25 0.37 -2.01 -10.71
CA VAL A 25 -0.34 -3.30 -10.81
C VAL A 25 -1.46 -3.41 -9.77
N ALA A 26 -1.22 -3.01 -8.50
CA ALA A 26 -2.24 -2.99 -7.47
C ALA A 26 -2.78 -1.55 -7.31
N GLY A 27 -4.05 -1.37 -7.65
CA GLY A 27 -4.77 -0.10 -7.60
C GLY A 27 -5.76 0.00 -6.43
N THR A 28 -6.79 0.82 -6.63
CA THR A 28 -7.82 1.18 -5.65
C THR A 28 -8.49 -0.05 -5.03
N ARG A 29 -8.95 -0.99 -5.86
CA ARG A 29 -9.67 -2.18 -5.41
C ARG A 29 -8.82 -3.03 -4.47
N THR A 30 -7.55 -3.26 -4.82
CA THR A 30 -6.65 -4.11 -4.04
C THR A 30 -6.38 -3.50 -2.66
N HIS A 31 -5.99 -2.23 -2.59
CA HIS A 31 -5.66 -1.56 -1.34
C HIS A 31 -6.88 -1.40 -0.43
N LEU A 32 -8.06 -1.05 -1.00
CA LEU A 32 -9.33 -0.98 -0.28
C LEU A 32 -9.68 -2.33 0.36
N LEU A 33 -9.65 -3.43 -0.42
CA LEU A 33 -10.00 -4.76 0.08
C LEU A 33 -9.02 -5.27 1.13
N VAL A 34 -7.73 -4.98 0.98
CA VAL A 34 -6.71 -5.34 1.97
C VAL A 34 -6.94 -4.60 3.29
N ALA A 35 -7.14 -3.29 3.25
CA ALA A 35 -7.41 -2.51 4.45
C ALA A 35 -8.73 -2.92 5.14
N LEU A 36 -9.78 -3.12 4.34
CA LEU A 36 -11.09 -3.56 4.82
C LEU A 36 -11.04 -4.95 5.45
N GLY A 37 -10.40 -5.91 4.78
CA GLY A 37 -10.23 -7.27 5.27
C GLY A 37 -9.42 -7.34 6.57
N SER A 38 -8.31 -6.60 6.65
CA SER A 38 -7.49 -6.51 7.85
C SER A 38 -8.27 -5.90 9.03
N ALA A 39 -9.04 -4.84 8.77
CA ALA A 39 -9.90 -4.22 9.79
C ALA A 39 -11.00 -5.19 10.26
N LEU A 40 -11.65 -5.88 9.35
CA LEU A 40 -12.69 -6.86 9.67
C LEU A 40 -12.16 -7.99 10.54
N MET A 41 -11.05 -8.61 10.15
CA MET A 41 -10.46 -9.72 10.92
C MET A 41 -10.07 -9.30 12.34
N LEU A 42 -9.49 -8.10 12.49
CA LEU A 42 -9.14 -7.59 13.81
C LEU A 42 -10.38 -7.28 14.65
N LEU A 43 -11.42 -6.66 14.09
CA LEU A 43 -12.69 -6.39 14.77
C LEU A 43 -13.40 -7.68 15.20
N VAL A 44 -13.40 -8.70 14.37
CA VAL A 44 -13.95 -10.02 14.72
C VAL A 44 -13.20 -10.61 15.90
N SER A 45 -11.87 -10.51 15.91
CA SER A 45 -11.06 -10.99 17.04
C SER A 45 -11.36 -10.22 18.34
N GLN A 46 -11.57 -8.91 18.25
CA GLN A 46 -11.83 -8.07 19.42
C GLN A 46 -13.25 -8.26 20.02
N HIS A 47 -14.24 -8.57 19.18
CA HIS A 47 -15.66 -8.48 19.59
C HIS A 47 -16.46 -9.76 19.31
N GLY A 48 -15.97 -10.64 18.44
CA GLY A 48 -16.73 -11.81 17.98
C GLY A 48 -16.68 -13.02 18.91
N PHE A 49 -15.72 -13.07 19.84
CA PHE A 49 -15.47 -14.26 20.68
C PHE A 49 -15.74 -13.99 22.17
N GLY A 50 -16.67 -13.10 22.49
CA GLY A 50 -17.04 -12.84 23.89
C GLY A 50 -15.90 -12.34 24.76
N GLY A 51 -14.92 -11.63 24.18
CA GLY A 51 -13.73 -11.12 24.90
C GLY A 51 -12.60 -12.14 25.07
N GLN A 52 -12.74 -13.36 24.56
CA GLN A 52 -11.69 -14.40 24.59
C GLN A 52 -10.82 -14.41 23.33
N GLY A 53 -11.07 -13.50 22.38
CA GLY A 53 -10.23 -13.35 21.19
C GLY A 53 -8.85 -12.82 21.56
N ASP A 54 -7.84 -13.18 20.76
CA ASP A 54 -6.49 -12.64 20.87
C ASP A 54 -6.19 -11.73 19.66
N PRO A 55 -6.43 -10.42 19.79
CA PRO A 55 -6.19 -9.47 18.71
C PRO A 55 -4.72 -9.41 18.29
N GLY A 56 -3.78 -9.62 19.22
CA GLY A 56 -2.35 -9.63 18.94
C GLY A 56 -1.96 -10.79 18.02
N ARG A 57 -2.49 -11.96 18.28
CA ARG A 57 -2.26 -13.13 17.43
C ARG A 57 -2.88 -12.96 16.05
N VAL A 58 -4.09 -12.43 15.96
CA VAL A 58 -4.72 -12.15 14.65
C VAL A 58 -3.94 -11.09 13.89
N ALA A 59 -3.49 -10.03 14.54
CA ALA A 59 -2.64 -9.01 13.92
C ALA A 59 -1.34 -9.62 13.35
N ALA A 60 -0.67 -10.49 14.09
CA ALA A 60 0.53 -11.19 13.62
C ALA A 60 0.24 -12.06 12.38
N GLN A 61 -0.91 -12.75 12.33
CA GLN A 61 -1.32 -13.56 11.18
C GLN A 61 -1.70 -12.68 9.97
N ILE A 62 -2.31 -11.51 10.18
CA ILE A 62 -2.56 -10.55 9.10
C ILE A 62 -1.24 -10.11 8.49
N VAL A 63 -0.26 -9.70 9.32
CA VAL A 63 1.07 -9.26 8.86
C VAL A 63 1.76 -10.34 8.04
N SER A 64 1.72 -11.58 8.51
CA SER A 64 2.29 -12.74 7.79
C SER A 64 1.55 -13.00 6.47
N GLY A 65 0.20 -13.04 6.49
CA GLY A 65 -0.63 -13.33 5.32
C GLY A 65 -0.51 -12.29 4.22
N ILE A 66 -0.41 -11.02 4.59
CA ILE A 66 -0.19 -9.92 3.64
C ILE A 66 1.18 -10.01 2.97
N GLY A 67 2.18 -10.57 3.65
CA GLY A 67 3.48 -10.87 3.06
C GLY A 67 3.38 -11.76 1.82
N PHE A 68 2.48 -12.76 1.82
CA PHE A 68 2.22 -13.63 0.68
C PHE A 68 1.58 -12.88 -0.50
N ILE A 69 0.59 -12.01 -0.24
CA ILE A 69 -0.04 -11.18 -1.27
C ILE A 69 0.98 -10.18 -1.83
N GLY A 70 1.78 -9.55 -0.95
CA GLY A 70 2.85 -8.64 -1.35
C GLY A 70 3.90 -9.32 -2.23
N ALA A 71 4.32 -10.52 -1.88
CA ALA A 71 5.26 -11.30 -2.70
C ALA A 71 4.68 -11.59 -4.10
N GLY A 72 3.38 -11.87 -4.21
CA GLY A 72 2.70 -12.04 -5.49
C GLY A 72 2.68 -10.79 -6.39
N ALA A 73 2.90 -9.60 -5.82
CA ALA A 73 3.01 -8.36 -6.58
C ALA A 73 4.43 -8.06 -7.07
N ILE A 74 5.43 -8.84 -6.67
CA ILE A 74 6.83 -8.67 -7.04
C ILE A 74 7.15 -9.52 -8.26
N MET A 75 7.57 -8.90 -9.33
CA MET A 75 8.02 -9.55 -10.56
C MET A 75 9.54 -9.44 -10.68
N VAL A 76 10.18 -10.58 -10.90
CA VAL A 76 11.63 -10.66 -11.12
C VAL A 76 11.88 -11.03 -12.57
N ASP A 77 12.52 -10.15 -13.30
CA ASP A 77 13.02 -10.41 -14.65
C ASP A 77 14.55 -10.45 -14.63
N ARG A 78 15.17 -11.02 -15.67
CA ARG A 78 16.64 -11.29 -15.75
C ARG A 78 17.52 -10.08 -15.41
N LYS A 79 17.04 -8.85 -15.56
CA LYS A 79 17.79 -7.61 -15.35
C LYS A 79 17.17 -6.63 -14.37
N SER A 80 15.94 -6.89 -13.84
CA SER A 80 15.23 -5.92 -13.02
C SER A 80 14.20 -6.56 -12.10
N ILE A 81 13.97 -5.92 -10.96
CA ILE A 81 12.92 -6.28 -10.01
C ILE A 81 11.86 -5.18 -10.01
N HIS A 82 10.61 -5.55 -10.25
CA HIS A 82 9.46 -4.65 -10.29
C HIS A 82 8.47 -5.00 -9.18
N GLY A 83 7.64 -4.02 -8.76
CA GLY A 83 6.55 -4.27 -7.81
C GLY A 83 6.91 -4.14 -6.34
N LEU A 84 8.17 -3.88 -5.95
CA LEU A 84 8.57 -3.73 -4.55
C LEU A 84 7.77 -2.64 -3.81
N THR A 85 7.60 -1.46 -4.42
CA THR A 85 6.81 -0.36 -3.85
C THR A 85 5.33 -0.73 -3.76
N THR A 86 4.81 -1.48 -4.73
CA THR A 86 3.43 -1.99 -4.72
C THR A 86 3.22 -2.96 -3.57
N ALA A 87 4.14 -3.91 -3.36
CA ALA A 87 4.10 -4.85 -2.25
C ALA A 87 4.15 -4.14 -0.88
N ALA A 88 5.03 -3.14 -0.74
CA ALA A 88 5.11 -2.31 0.45
C ALA A 88 3.80 -1.51 0.68
N GLY A 89 3.19 -0.96 -0.37
CA GLY A 89 1.91 -0.27 -0.29
C GLY A 89 0.77 -1.16 0.21
N ILE A 90 0.69 -2.39 -0.29
CA ILE A 90 -0.28 -3.40 0.17
C ILE A 90 -0.09 -3.69 1.67
N TRP A 91 1.16 -3.84 2.11
CA TRP A 91 1.50 -4.08 3.51
C TRP A 91 1.11 -2.91 4.42
N VAL A 92 1.37 -1.68 4.00
CA VAL A 92 0.96 -0.45 4.70
C VAL A 92 -0.57 -0.33 4.77
N ALA A 93 -1.29 -0.65 3.69
CA ALA A 93 -2.75 -0.62 3.66
C ALA A 93 -3.36 -1.58 4.70
N ALA A 94 -2.78 -2.78 4.89
CA ALA A 94 -3.19 -3.70 5.94
C ALA A 94 -2.98 -3.10 7.34
N GLY A 95 -1.83 -2.47 7.59
CA GLY A 95 -1.53 -1.78 8.84
C GLY A 95 -2.52 -0.65 9.15
N ILE A 96 -2.88 0.15 8.15
CA ILE A 96 -3.89 1.21 8.25
C ILE A 96 -5.26 0.61 8.62
N GLY A 97 -5.65 -0.50 8.00
CA GLY A 97 -6.87 -1.21 8.32
C GLY A 97 -6.89 -1.68 9.77
N MET A 98 -5.80 -2.28 10.26
CA MET A 98 -5.65 -2.69 11.66
C MET A 98 -5.72 -1.50 12.62
N ALA A 99 -5.05 -0.39 12.32
CA ALA A 99 -5.07 0.82 13.14
C ALA A 99 -6.47 1.41 13.24
N ALA A 100 -7.22 1.49 12.14
CA ALA A 100 -8.60 1.93 12.12
C ALA A 100 -9.50 1.01 12.96
N ALA A 101 -9.33 -0.31 12.86
CA ALA A 101 -10.05 -1.30 13.64
C ALA A 101 -9.76 -1.18 15.15
N ALA A 102 -8.52 -0.93 15.53
CA ALA A 102 -8.10 -0.71 16.90
C ALA A 102 -8.58 0.64 17.49
N GLY A 103 -9.19 1.52 16.68
CA GLY A 103 -9.62 2.85 17.11
C GLY A 103 -8.51 3.91 17.10
N LEU A 104 -7.34 3.58 16.55
CA LEU A 104 -6.18 4.48 16.41
C LEU A 104 -6.32 5.37 15.17
N TYR A 105 -7.39 6.17 15.11
CA TYR A 105 -7.77 6.93 13.92
C TYR A 105 -6.71 7.93 13.47
N ALA A 106 -6.14 8.67 14.43
CA ALA A 106 -5.09 9.64 14.16
C ALA A 106 -3.86 8.97 13.52
N LEU A 107 -3.48 7.78 14.04
CA LEU A 107 -2.37 7.00 13.49
C LEU A 107 -2.68 6.50 12.07
N ALA A 108 -3.90 5.99 11.83
CA ALA A 108 -4.32 5.53 10.52
C ALA A 108 -4.27 6.66 9.47
N VAL A 109 -4.82 7.83 9.81
CA VAL A 109 -4.80 9.01 8.93
C VAL A 109 -3.38 9.51 8.71
N ALA A 110 -2.60 9.68 9.77
CA ALA A 110 -1.20 10.14 9.67
C ALA A 110 -0.36 9.19 8.79
N THR A 111 -0.50 7.87 8.98
CA THR A 111 0.20 6.88 8.16
C THR A 111 -0.22 6.96 6.69
N THR A 112 -1.51 7.16 6.41
CA THR A 112 -2.01 7.33 5.03
C THR A 112 -1.38 8.57 4.38
N LEU A 113 -1.36 9.71 5.07
CA LEU A 113 -0.77 10.95 4.55
C LEU A 113 0.73 10.79 4.31
N LEU A 114 1.46 10.20 5.26
CA LEU A 114 2.90 9.95 5.12
C LEU A 114 3.20 8.99 3.96
N ALA A 115 2.37 7.95 3.79
CA ALA A 115 2.50 7.02 2.68
C ALA A 115 2.29 7.74 1.33
N LEU A 116 1.24 8.55 1.20
CA LEU A 116 0.97 9.33 -0.01
C LEU A 116 2.10 10.31 -0.33
N VAL A 117 2.59 11.05 0.68
CA VAL A 117 3.73 11.95 0.51
C VAL A 117 4.98 11.17 0.08
N GLY A 118 5.28 10.04 0.73
CA GLY A 118 6.43 9.22 0.36
C GLY A 118 6.35 8.68 -1.07
N LEU A 119 5.16 8.24 -1.48
CA LEU A 119 4.92 7.74 -2.84
C LEU A 119 5.05 8.83 -3.92
N GLU A 120 4.63 10.06 -3.62
CA GLU A 120 4.72 11.21 -4.54
C GLU A 120 6.13 11.80 -4.59
N VAL A 121 6.69 12.18 -3.44
CA VAL A 121 7.97 12.89 -3.35
C VAL A 121 9.10 12.04 -3.93
N PHE A 122 9.21 10.78 -3.56
CA PHE A 122 10.22 9.89 -4.12
C PHE A 122 9.99 9.57 -5.60
N GLY A 123 8.73 9.56 -6.05
CA GLY A 123 8.38 9.42 -7.46
C GLY A 123 8.92 10.56 -8.32
N ILE A 124 8.77 11.80 -7.86
CA ILE A 124 9.21 13.00 -8.58
C ILE A 124 10.73 13.14 -8.56
N ILE A 125 11.37 12.93 -7.40
CA ILE A 125 12.82 13.13 -7.23
C ILE A 125 13.62 12.06 -8.01
N LEU A 126 13.21 10.79 -7.96
CA LEU A 126 13.96 9.70 -8.56
C LEU A 126 13.64 9.45 -10.04
N PHE A 127 12.43 9.79 -10.52
CA PHE A 127 12.05 9.59 -11.92
C PHE A 127 12.13 10.85 -12.78
N GLY A 128 12.15 12.04 -12.19
CA GLY A 128 12.41 13.29 -12.90
C GLY A 128 13.79 13.30 -13.56
N ASP A 129 14.77 12.70 -12.91
CA ASP A 129 16.16 12.68 -13.37
C ASP A 129 16.40 11.66 -14.53
N ARG A 130 15.66 10.55 -14.56
CA ARG A 130 15.80 9.55 -15.64
C ARG A 130 15.26 10.02 -16.98
N ARG A 131 14.17 10.79 -17.02
CA ARG A 131 13.64 11.37 -18.26
C ARG A 131 14.57 12.43 -18.85
N ARG A 132 15.30 13.15 -18.00
CA ARG A 132 16.24 14.18 -18.43
C ARG A 132 17.48 13.57 -19.09
N ASN A 133 17.94 12.40 -18.62
CA ASN A 133 19.09 11.71 -19.19
C ASN A 133 18.77 10.98 -20.51
N GLN A 134 17.58 10.39 -20.66
CA GLN A 134 17.17 9.74 -21.90
C GLN A 134 17.02 10.73 -23.06
N GLY A 135 16.41 11.91 -22.80
CA GLY A 135 16.31 12.96 -23.83
C GLY A 135 17.66 13.53 -24.28
N ARG A 136 18.69 13.45 -23.42
CA ARG A 136 20.03 13.90 -23.76
C ARG A 136 20.77 12.90 -24.68
N CYS A 137 20.63 11.61 -24.42
CA CYS A 137 21.21 10.58 -25.28
C CYS A 137 20.60 10.58 -26.69
N GLU A 138 19.27 10.73 -26.80
CA GLU A 138 18.59 10.82 -28.11
C GLU A 138 18.98 12.09 -28.91
N GLN A 139 19.28 13.20 -28.22
CA GLN A 139 19.76 14.42 -28.90
C GLN A 139 21.20 14.30 -29.37
N GLU A 140 22.06 13.61 -28.62
CA GLU A 140 23.46 13.35 -29.02
C GLU A 140 23.54 12.38 -30.20
N GLU A 141 22.69 11.36 -30.29
CA GLU A 141 22.59 10.46 -31.43
C GLU A 141 22.11 11.18 -32.72
N ARG A 142 21.15 12.11 -32.57
CA ARG A 142 20.66 12.92 -33.72
C ARG A 142 21.65 13.98 -34.22
N SER A 143 22.56 14.41 -33.34
CA SER A 143 23.60 15.39 -33.71
C SER A 143 24.80 14.76 -34.39
N ASN A 144 25.00 13.45 -34.28
CA ASN A 144 26.12 12.70 -34.85
C ASN A 144 25.76 11.92 -36.15
N SER A 145 24.51 12.06 -36.64
CA SER A 145 24.05 11.52 -37.95
C SER A 145 23.89 12.63 -38.97
#